data_426ada91b48fa17a610f47b360a962aa
#
_entry.id   426ada91b48fa17a610f47b360a962aa
#
_cell.length_a   1.000
_cell.length_b   1.000
_cell.length_c   1.000
_cell.angle_alpha   90.00
_cell.angle_beta   90.00
_cell.angle_gamma   90.00
#
_symmetry.space_group_name_H-M   'P 1'
#
loop_
_entity.id
_entity.type
_entity.pdbx_description
1 polymer ?
#
loop_
_entity_poly.entity_id
_entity_poly.type
_entity_poly.pdbx_seq_one_letter_code
_entity_poly.pdbx_strand_id
1 'polypeptide(L)'
;MESRYKIARAYAAGESHELMGIPCQDRICVQRKNGAECAVLADGAGSVENSQYASAAVTQVLAEDFCTCADYWLAMNDAQLKAYIQELSAGAMRVYPGMAADCTLLFFGSYKDQILILHIGDGIILGVGEEAEVISLPEHGAEPNQTYFLSGPETEKHLRIYREIPEGADTLVMTSDGLERVLYDPVMHIPANAVKIMRQWITENTEEIVSQKLEETIRELFRKYTTDDLSIAVIYKRYTE
;
A
#
# COMPACT_ATOMS: atom_id res chain seq x y z
N MET A 1 -11.42 20.62 9.44
CA MET A 1 -12.30 19.45 9.29
C MET A 1 -11.60 18.27 9.92
N GLU A 2 -12.30 17.49 10.72
CA GLU A 2 -11.75 16.23 11.23
C GLU A 2 -11.53 15.24 10.08
N SER A 3 -10.44 14.48 10.16
CA SER A 3 -10.12 13.44 9.17
C SER A 3 -11.22 12.37 9.19
N ARG A 4 -11.66 11.93 7.99
CA ARG A 4 -12.70 10.89 7.86
C ARG A 4 -12.15 9.50 8.12
N TYR A 5 -10.84 9.33 7.99
CA TYR A 5 -10.18 8.05 8.18
C TYR A 5 -9.12 8.14 9.27
N LYS A 6 -9.00 7.08 10.08
CA LYS A 6 -7.78 6.82 10.84
C LYS A 6 -6.84 6.00 9.95
N ILE A 7 -5.56 6.37 9.89
CA ILE A 7 -4.55 5.69 9.08
C ILE A 7 -3.34 5.39 9.96
N ALA A 8 -3.16 4.14 10.34
CA ALA A 8 -1.98 3.65 11.03
C ALA A 8 -1.07 2.91 10.05
N ARG A 9 0.25 2.98 10.26
CA ARG A 9 1.23 2.37 9.37
C ARG A 9 2.47 1.91 10.10
N ALA A 10 3.11 0.88 9.54
CA ALA A 10 4.43 0.44 9.99
C ALA A 10 5.19 -0.19 8.82
N TYR A 11 6.51 -0.11 8.85
CA TYR A 11 7.39 -0.87 7.96
C TYR A 11 8.73 -1.16 8.64
N ALA A 12 9.38 -2.23 8.22
CA ALA A 12 10.70 -2.62 8.71
C ALA A 12 11.48 -3.35 7.62
N ALA A 13 12.80 -3.22 7.68
CA ALA A 13 13.67 -4.03 6.84
C ALA A 13 13.53 -5.51 7.20
N GLY A 14 13.56 -6.37 6.20
CA GLY A 14 13.66 -7.81 6.36
C GLY A 14 15.01 -8.25 6.90
N GLU A 15 15.09 -9.48 7.42
CA GLU A 15 16.32 -10.02 7.97
C GLU A 15 17.45 -10.09 6.92
N SER A 16 17.12 -10.42 5.68
CA SER A 16 18.07 -10.47 4.57
C SER A 16 18.71 -9.11 4.30
N HIS A 17 17.93 -8.03 4.29
CA HIS A 17 18.44 -6.69 4.08
C HIS A 17 19.25 -6.18 5.28
N GLU A 18 18.80 -6.44 6.51
CA GLU A 18 19.58 -6.06 7.69
C GLU A 18 20.96 -6.74 7.75
N LEU A 19 21.04 -8.04 7.43
CA LEU A 19 22.30 -8.78 7.40
C LEU A 19 23.26 -8.24 6.32
N MET A 20 22.75 -7.75 5.21
CA MET A 20 23.52 -7.16 4.12
C MET A 20 23.78 -5.66 4.27
N GLY A 21 23.19 -5.02 5.29
CA GLY A 21 23.28 -3.56 5.48
C GLY A 21 22.49 -2.77 4.40
N ILE A 22 21.51 -3.40 3.78
CA ILE A 22 20.62 -2.76 2.79
C ILE A 22 19.47 -2.08 3.54
N PRO A 23 19.16 -0.80 3.27
CA PRO A 23 17.99 -0.15 3.84
C PRO A 23 16.69 -0.83 3.36
N CYS A 24 15.65 -0.78 4.19
CA CYS A 24 14.29 -1.20 3.79
C CYS A 24 13.90 -0.53 2.47
N GLN A 25 13.46 -1.31 1.50
CA GLN A 25 13.04 -0.85 0.17
C GLN A 25 11.54 -0.54 0.12
N ASP A 26 10.79 -0.97 1.11
CA ASP A 26 9.39 -0.57 1.29
C ASP A 26 9.26 0.85 1.81
N ARG A 27 8.26 1.59 1.32
CA ARG A 27 7.90 2.92 1.81
C ARG A 27 6.39 3.09 1.93
N ILE A 28 6.01 3.87 2.94
CA ILE A 28 4.61 4.29 3.14
C ILE A 28 4.58 5.79 3.36
N CYS A 29 3.80 6.50 2.54
CA CYS A 29 3.47 7.90 2.72
C CYS A 29 1.99 8.05 3.08
N VAL A 30 1.69 8.79 4.14
CA VAL A 30 0.34 9.19 4.52
C VAL A 30 0.27 10.70 4.44
N GLN A 31 -0.68 11.23 3.69
CA GLN A 31 -0.85 12.67 3.54
C GLN A 31 -2.30 13.10 3.70
N ARG A 32 -2.49 14.30 4.26
CA ARG A 32 -3.77 14.97 4.41
C ARG A 32 -3.61 16.44 4.06
N LYS A 33 -4.35 16.90 3.05
CA LYS A 33 -4.31 18.30 2.60
C LYS A 33 -5.58 18.62 1.82
N ASN A 34 -6.07 19.83 1.92
CA ASN A 34 -7.23 20.34 1.15
C ASN A 34 -8.52 19.49 1.30
N GLY A 35 -8.68 18.77 2.39
CA GLY A 35 -9.82 17.85 2.59
C GLY A 35 -9.66 16.48 1.93
N ALA A 36 -8.57 16.26 1.21
CA ALA A 36 -8.17 14.94 0.73
C ALA A 36 -7.24 14.26 1.74
N GLU A 37 -7.30 12.94 1.77
CA GLU A 37 -6.43 12.09 2.58
C GLU A 37 -6.08 10.82 1.84
N CYS A 38 -4.84 10.36 1.97
CA CYS A 38 -4.38 9.14 1.30
C CYS A 38 -3.31 8.40 2.10
N ALA A 39 -3.18 7.12 1.78
CA ALA A 39 -2.06 6.27 2.14
C ALA A 39 -1.51 5.62 0.86
N VAL A 40 -0.22 5.72 0.65
CA VAL A 40 0.49 5.17 -0.50
C VAL A 40 1.60 4.27 0.02
N LEU A 41 1.58 3.01 -0.38
CA LEU A 41 2.59 2.01 -0.06
C LEU A 41 3.23 1.55 -1.37
N ALA A 42 4.54 1.40 -1.38
CA ALA A 42 5.30 0.86 -2.49
C ALA A 42 6.44 0.00 -1.96
N ASP A 43 6.62 -1.16 -2.59
CA ASP A 43 7.75 -2.04 -2.42
C ASP A 43 8.71 -1.84 -3.59
N GLY A 44 9.97 -1.55 -3.29
CA GLY A 44 11.00 -1.33 -4.28
C GLY A 44 11.55 -2.63 -4.83
N ALA A 45 11.75 -2.74 -6.16
CA ALA A 45 12.23 -3.94 -6.82
C ALA A 45 13.53 -4.48 -6.18
N GLY A 46 13.43 -5.56 -5.41
CA GLY A 46 14.53 -6.10 -4.58
C GLY A 46 15.78 -6.53 -5.35
N SER A 47 15.65 -6.83 -6.64
CA SER A 47 16.77 -7.14 -7.54
C SER A 47 17.54 -5.91 -8.02
N VAL A 48 17.08 -4.69 -7.72
CA VAL A 48 17.65 -3.44 -8.19
C VAL A 48 18.26 -2.66 -7.04
N GLU A 49 19.55 -2.36 -7.14
CA GLU A 49 20.25 -1.54 -6.16
C GLU A 49 19.58 -0.16 -6.02
N ASN A 50 19.39 0.28 -4.77
CA ASN A 50 18.81 1.59 -4.45
C ASN A 50 17.30 1.75 -4.79
N SER A 51 16.54 0.69 -4.93
CA SER A 51 15.09 0.74 -5.21
C SER A 51 14.28 1.42 -4.10
N GLN A 52 14.83 1.53 -2.86
CA GLN A 52 14.26 2.35 -1.78
C GLN A 52 14.07 3.83 -2.16
N TYR A 53 14.82 4.34 -3.12
CA TYR A 53 14.62 5.72 -3.61
C TYR A 53 13.43 5.81 -4.57
N ALA A 54 13.18 4.75 -5.37
CA ALA A 54 12.00 4.71 -6.23
C ALA A 54 10.72 4.66 -5.39
N SER A 55 10.63 3.72 -4.45
CA SER A 55 9.48 3.60 -3.55
C SER A 55 9.23 4.88 -2.74
N ALA A 56 10.31 5.53 -2.25
CA ALA A 56 10.20 6.80 -1.54
C ALA A 56 9.70 7.95 -2.43
N ALA A 57 10.27 8.09 -3.63
CA ALA A 57 9.88 9.16 -4.55
C ALA A 57 8.45 9.00 -5.06
N VAL A 58 8.07 7.76 -5.43
CA VAL A 58 6.73 7.46 -5.94
C VAL A 58 5.68 7.68 -4.86
N THR A 59 5.87 7.14 -3.66
CA THR A 59 4.89 7.30 -2.57
C THR A 59 4.69 8.77 -2.20
N GLN A 60 5.76 9.56 -2.17
CA GLN A 60 5.70 10.99 -1.88
C GLN A 60 4.96 11.76 -2.97
N VAL A 61 5.34 11.56 -4.24
CA VAL A 61 4.76 12.33 -5.38
C VAL A 61 3.29 12.00 -5.55
N LEU A 62 2.90 10.72 -5.49
CA LEU A 62 1.50 10.33 -5.65
C LEU A 62 0.64 10.85 -4.49
N ALA A 63 1.15 10.82 -3.25
CA ALA A 63 0.43 11.37 -2.11
C ALA A 63 0.24 12.88 -2.20
N GLU A 64 1.28 13.62 -2.60
CA GLU A 64 1.22 15.07 -2.73
C GLU A 64 0.31 15.50 -3.88
N ASP A 65 0.41 14.87 -5.04
CA ASP A 65 -0.41 15.17 -6.19
C ASP A 65 -1.88 14.85 -5.94
N PHE A 66 -2.21 13.67 -5.41
CA PHE A 66 -3.58 13.34 -5.05
C PHE A 66 -4.17 14.36 -4.07
N CYS A 67 -3.48 14.69 -2.98
CA CYS A 67 -3.98 15.66 -2.00
C CYS A 67 -4.06 17.10 -2.53
N THR A 68 -3.43 17.38 -3.65
CA THR A 68 -3.49 18.70 -4.34
C THR A 68 -4.58 18.72 -5.42
N CYS A 69 -4.78 17.62 -6.14
CA CYS A 69 -5.61 17.53 -7.34
C CYS A 69 -6.67 16.41 -7.26
N ALA A 70 -7.20 16.09 -6.06
CA ALA A 70 -8.11 14.96 -5.87
C ALA A 70 -9.34 14.98 -6.79
N ASP A 71 -9.95 16.15 -7.02
CA ASP A 71 -11.06 16.28 -7.96
C ASP A 71 -10.67 15.83 -9.39
N TYR A 72 -9.44 16.11 -9.80
CA TYR A 72 -8.94 15.72 -11.12
C TYR A 72 -8.74 14.21 -11.23
N TRP A 73 -8.12 13.57 -10.21
CA TRP A 73 -7.94 12.13 -10.17
C TRP A 73 -9.26 11.37 -10.22
N LEU A 74 -10.24 11.83 -9.43
CA LEU A 74 -11.55 11.19 -9.32
C LEU A 74 -12.44 11.38 -10.55
N ALA A 75 -12.21 12.44 -11.32
CA ALA A 75 -12.93 12.70 -12.57
C ALA A 75 -12.41 11.92 -13.78
N MET A 76 -11.20 11.37 -13.72
CA MET A 76 -10.62 10.57 -14.80
C MET A 76 -11.35 9.23 -14.96
N ASN A 77 -11.51 8.77 -16.20
CA ASN A 77 -11.79 7.36 -16.45
C ASN A 77 -10.54 6.50 -16.19
N ASP A 78 -10.70 5.19 -16.14
CA ASP A 78 -9.62 4.28 -15.74
C ASP A 78 -8.40 4.33 -16.67
N ALA A 79 -8.60 4.45 -17.98
CA ALA A 79 -7.50 4.55 -18.94
C ALA A 79 -6.69 5.85 -18.75
N GLN A 80 -7.38 6.97 -18.53
CA GLN A 80 -6.74 8.25 -18.25
C GLN A 80 -5.97 8.22 -16.94
N LEU A 81 -6.58 7.65 -15.90
CA LEU A 81 -5.94 7.55 -14.58
C LEU A 81 -4.70 6.67 -14.63
N LYS A 82 -4.75 5.51 -15.28
CA LYS A 82 -3.59 4.62 -15.45
C LYS A 82 -2.43 5.33 -16.14
N ALA A 83 -2.69 6.01 -17.26
CA ALA A 83 -1.68 6.77 -17.98
C ALA A 83 -1.08 7.91 -17.12
N TYR A 84 -1.92 8.60 -16.37
CA TYR A 84 -1.51 9.68 -15.48
C TYR A 84 -0.62 9.18 -14.33
N ILE A 85 -1.01 8.09 -13.66
CA ILE A 85 -0.22 7.46 -12.60
C ILE A 85 1.15 7.01 -13.13
N GLN A 86 1.17 6.39 -14.32
CA GLN A 86 2.39 5.94 -14.96
C GLN A 86 3.34 7.11 -15.28
N GLU A 87 2.80 8.21 -15.78
CA GLU A 87 3.58 9.42 -16.08
C GLU A 87 4.16 10.07 -14.82
N LEU A 88 3.35 10.23 -13.76
CA LEU A 88 3.79 10.78 -12.49
C LEU A 88 4.88 9.91 -11.85
N SER A 89 4.67 8.60 -11.80
CA SER A 89 5.62 7.64 -11.24
C SER A 89 6.94 7.63 -12.01
N ALA A 90 6.88 7.60 -13.35
CA ALA A 90 8.07 7.72 -14.19
C ALA A 90 8.79 9.06 -14.01
N GLY A 91 8.04 10.14 -13.79
CA GLY A 91 8.60 11.47 -13.45
C GLY A 91 9.34 11.45 -12.12
N ALA A 92 8.76 10.86 -11.09
CA ALA A 92 9.35 10.72 -9.76
C ALA A 92 10.65 9.91 -9.78
N MET A 93 10.66 8.78 -10.47
CA MET A 93 11.83 7.90 -10.57
C MET A 93 12.98 8.51 -11.37
N ARG A 94 12.70 9.37 -12.37
CA ARG A 94 13.72 10.09 -13.16
C ARG A 94 14.58 11.08 -12.36
N VAL A 95 14.17 11.46 -11.17
CA VAL A 95 14.98 12.32 -10.28
C VAL A 95 16.31 11.65 -9.90
N TYR A 96 16.39 10.34 -10.02
CA TYR A 96 17.60 9.54 -9.77
C TYR A 96 18.17 8.96 -11.08
N PRO A 97 18.93 9.76 -11.89
CA PRO A 97 19.43 9.32 -13.18
C PRO A 97 20.38 8.13 -13.06
N GLY A 98 20.19 7.13 -13.92
CA GLY A 98 21.03 5.93 -13.97
C GLY A 98 20.58 4.81 -13.03
N MET A 99 19.53 5.00 -12.26
CA MET A 99 18.88 3.92 -11.51
C MET A 99 17.79 3.27 -12.37
N ALA A 100 17.90 1.98 -12.58
CA ALA A 100 16.83 1.17 -13.18
C ALA A 100 15.80 0.79 -12.11
N ALA A 101 15.56 1.71 -11.17
CA ALA A 101 14.72 1.46 -10.02
C ALA A 101 13.23 1.44 -10.41
N ASP A 102 12.49 0.50 -9.87
CA ASP A 102 11.04 0.36 -10.04
C ASP A 102 10.39 -0.04 -8.72
N CYS A 103 9.07 0.03 -8.64
CA CYS A 103 8.35 -0.37 -7.45
C CYS A 103 6.91 -0.81 -7.76
N THR A 104 6.32 -1.55 -6.82
CA THR A 104 4.89 -1.85 -6.76
C THR A 104 4.09 -0.62 -6.30
N LEU A 105 2.78 -0.72 -6.26
CA LEU A 105 1.90 0.33 -5.70
C LEU A 105 0.66 -0.27 -5.06
N LEU A 106 0.41 0.13 -3.82
CA LEU A 106 -0.88 0.04 -3.18
C LEU A 106 -1.26 1.45 -2.73
N PHE A 107 -2.39 1.92 -3.19
CA PHE A 107 -2.86 3.28 -2.95
C PHE A 107 -4.28 3.28 -2.42
N PHE A 108 -4.51 4.04 -1.39
CA PHE A 108 -5.84 4.47 -0.93
C PHE A 108 -5.90 5.99 -0.93
N GLY A 109 -6.96 6.54 -1.50
CA GLY A 109 -7.25 7.97 -1.43
C GLY A 109 -8.73 8.22 -1.19
N SER A 110 -9.02 9.25 -0.40
CA SER A 110 -10.38 9.72 -0.14
C SER A 110 -10.47 11.23 -0.28
N TYR A 111 -11.52 11.68 -0.95
CA TYR A 111 -11.86 13.09 -1.06
C TYR A 111 -13.37 13.26 -1.18
N LYS A 112 -13.96 14.12 -0.34
CA LYS A 112 -15.42 14.23 -0.21
C LYS A 112 -15.99 12.85 0.17
N ASP A 113 -16.95 12.35 -0.57
CA ASP A 113 -17.57 11.03 -0.34
C ASP A 113 -17.06 9.94 -1.29
N GLN A 114 -16.02 10.25 -2.06
CA GLN A 114 -15.43 9.34 -3.04
C GLN A 114 -14.14 8.75 -2.50
N ILE A 115 -13.89 7.51 -2.90
CA ILE A 115 -12.64 6.79 -2.64
C ILE A 115 -12.02 6.32 -3.95
N LEU A 116 -10.72 6.10 -3.88
CA LEU A 116 -9.93 5.52 -4.95
C LEU A 116 -8.92 4.56 -4.35
N ILE A 117 -8.88 3.34 -4.88
CA ILE A 117 -7.91 2.33 -4.51
C ILE A 117 -7.20 1.90 -5.79
N LEU A 118 -5.86 1.90 -5.76
CA LEU A 118 -5.04 1.43 -6.89
C LEU A 118 -4.13 0.32 -6.39
N HIS A 119 -3.88 -0.67 -7.25
CA HIS A 119 -2.96 -1.75 -6.95
C HIS A 119 -2.27 -2.26 -8.20
N ILE A 120 -0.94 -2.35 -8.15
CA ILE A 120 -0.08 -3.10 -9.07
C ILE A 120 1.03 -3.77 -8.27
N GLY A 121 1.28 -5.04 -8.54
CA GLY A 121 2.30 -5.85 -7.88
C GLY A 121 1.72 -7.00 -7.07
N ASP A 122 2.54 -7.55 -6.19
CA ASP A 122 2.32 -8.76 -5.39
C ASP A 122 1.97 -8.52 -3.93
N GLY A 123 1.72 -7.27 -3.55
CA GLY A 123 1.07 -6.96 -2.30
C GLY A 123 -0.40 -7.42 -2.26
N ILE A 124 -1.10 -7.19 -1.15
CA ILE A 124 -2.51 -7.55 -1.00
C ILE A 124 -3.31 -6.41 -0.36
N ILE A 125 -4.57 -6.27 -0.77
CA ILE A 125 -5.53 -5.34 -0.16
C ILE A 125 -6.71 -6.14 0.36
N LEU A 126 -6.97 -5.99 1.66
CA LEU A 126 -8.04 -6.67 2.37
C LEU A 126 -9.08 -5.66 2.87
N GLY A 127 -10.37 -6.01 2.75
CA GLY A 127 -11.49 -5.33 3.41
C GLY A 127 -11.85 -6.06 4.69
N VAL A 128 -12.02 -5.33 5.79
CA VAL A 128 -12.27 -5.91 7.11
C VAL A 128 -13.48 -5.23 7.74
N GLY A 129 -14.47 -6.04 8.09
CA GLY A 129 -15.65 -5.71 8.88
C GLY A 129 -15.85 -6.75 9.97
N GLU A 130 -17.07 -7.26 10.10
CA GLU A 130 -17.32 -8.46 10.92
C GLU A 130 -16.58 -9.67 10.32
N GLU A 131 -16.62 -9.78 8.99
CA GLU A 131 -15.80 -10.70 8.23
C GLU A 131 -14.67 -9.95 7.50
N ALA A 132 -13.67 -10.70 7.06
CA ALA A 132 -12.57 -10.17 6.26
C ALA A 132 -12.59 -10.83 4.88
N GLU A 133 -12.38 -10.01 3.84
CA GLU A 133 -12.37 -10.45 2.45
C GLU A 133 -11.25 -9.81 1.66
N VAL A 134 -10.93 -10.38 0.51
CA VAL A 134 -9.89 -9.84 -0.38
C VAL A 134 -10.51 -8.84 -1.34
N ILE A 135 -9.98 -7.61 -1.36
CA ILE A 135 -10.33 -6.60 -2.38
C ILE A 135 -9.44 -6.77 -3.61
N SER A 136 -8.14 -6.94 -3.40
CA SER A 136 -7.20 -7.09 -4.50
C SER A 136 -6.10 -8.08 -4.14
N LEU A 137 -6.05 -9.18 -4.91
CA LEU A 137 -5.06 -10.24 -4.76
C LEU A 137 -3.67 -9.82 -5.25
N PRO A 138 -2.60 -10.46 -4.74
CA PRO A 138 -1.27 -10.39 -5.33
C PRO A 138 -1.28 -10.79 -6.80
N GLU A 139 -0.46 -10.15 -7.61
CA GLU A 139 -0.29 -10.51 -9.01
C GLU A 139 1.18 -10.75 -9.32
N HIS A 140 1.51 -12.02 -9.49
CA HIS A 140 2.86 -12.46 -9.80
C HIS A 140 3.07 -12.55 -11.31
N GLY A 141 4.31 -12.35 -11.77
CA GLY A 141 4.70 -12.53 -13.15
C GLY A 141 4.73 -14.01 -13.59
N ALA A 142 5.17 -14.27 -14.80
CA ALA A 142 5.24 -15.63 -15.37
C ALA A 142 6.32 -16.50 -14.71
N GLU A 143 7.37 -15.89 -14.16
CA GLU A 143 8.47 -16.58 -13.49
C GLU A 143 8.31 -16.45 -11.96
N PRO A 144 8.82 -17.43 -11.18
CA PRO A 144 8.89 -17.30 -9.72
C PRO A 144 9.67 -16.03 -9.32
N ASN A 145 9.19 -15.30 -8.34
CA ASN A 145 9.75 -14.03 -7.85
C ASN A 145 9.71 -12.85 -8.84
N GLN A 146 8.89 -12.95 -9.88
CA GLN A 146 8.56 -11.81 -10.73
C GLN A 146 7.22 -11.21 -10.30
N THR A 147 7.16 -9.88 -10.35
CA THR A 147 5.93 -9.12 -10.16
C THR A 147 5.81 -8.02 -11.21
N TYR A 148 4.69 -7.31 -11.23
CA TYR A 148 4.47 -6.17 -12.11
C TYR A 148 4.75 -4.87 -11.38
N PHE A 149 5.47 -3.97 -12.04
CA PHE A 149 5.90 -2.69 -11.50
C PHE A 149 5.29 -1.51 -12.26
N LEU A 150 5.40 -0.32 -11.69
CA LEU A 150 4.83 0.91 -12.23
C LEU A 150 5.46 1.39 -13.54
N SER A 151 6.73 1.05 -13.83
CA SER A 151 7.39 1.47 -15.08
C SER A 151 7.41 0.39 -16.16
N GLY A 152 6.84 -0.78 -15.89
CA GLY A 152 6.80 -1.89 -16.83
C GLY A 152 5.97 -1.61 -18.08
N PRO A 153 6.25 -2.29 -19.21
CA PRO A 153 5.50 -2.09 -20.45
C PRO A 153 4.04 -2.55 -20.35
N GLU A 154 3.70 -3.36 -19.37
CA GLU A 154 2.36 -3.89 -19.14
C GLU A 154 1.63 -3.22 -17.95
N THR A 155 2.16 -2.13 -17.41
CA THR A 155 1.58 -1.41 -16.26
C THR A 155 0.10 -1.08 -16.48
N GLU A 156 -0.27 -0.59 -17.67
CA GLU A 156 -1.65 -0.26 -17.99
C GLU A 156 -2.61 -1.46 -17.84
N LYS A 157 -2.14 -2.65 -18.19
CA LYS A 157 -2.91 -3.89 -18.10
C LYS A 157 -3.06 -4.39 -16.65
N HIS A 158 -2.02 -4.23 -15.83
CA HIS A 158 -1.92 -4.79 -14.49
C HIS A 158 -2.27 -3.80 -13.37
N LEU A 159 -2.29 -2.50 -13.62
CA LEU A 159 -2.76 -1.52 -12.65
C LEU A 159 -4.29 -1.62 -12.48
N ARG A 160 -4.72 -2.09 -11.33
CA ARG A 160 -6.12 -2.29 -10.94
C ARG A 160 -6.66 -1.08 -10.22
N ILE A 161 -7.90 -0.73 -10.48
CA ILE A 161 -8.59 0.45 -9.93
C ILE A 161 -9.90 0.01 -9.30
N TYR A 162 -10.14 0.45 -8.05
CA TYR A 162 -11.39 0.23 -7.34
C TYR A 162 -11.89 1.59 -6.81
N ARG A 163 -13.18 1.82 -6.88
CA ARG A 163 -13.83 3.07 -6.43
C ARG A 163 -14.82 2.87 -5.31
N GLU A 164 -14.89 1.65 -4.80
CA GLU A 164 -15.78 1.23 -3.72
C GLU A 164 -15.03 0.30 -2.77
N ILE A 165 -15.45 0.30 -1.51
CA ILE A 165 -15.06 -0.68 -0.50
C ILE A 165 -16.22 -1.66 -0.39
N PRO A 166 -15.97 -2.97 -0.26
CA PRO A 166 -17.02 -3.96 -0.10
C PRO A 166 -18.01 -3.61 1.02
N GLU A 167 -19.28 -3.95 0.81
CA GLU A 167 -20.31 -3.70 1.80
C GLU A 167 -20.01 -4.45 3.12
N GLY A 168 -20.12 -3.75 4.23
CA GLY A 168 -19.80 -4.28 5.56
C GLY A 168 -18.34 -4.10 5.99
N ALA A 169 -17.40 -3.78 5.09
CA ALA A 169 -16.05 -3.43 5.46
C ALA A 169 -15.96 -1.93 5.83
N ASP A 170 -15.37 -1.65 6.98
CA ASP A 170 -15.05 -0.28 7.44
C ASP A 170 -13.55 -0.03 7.55
N THR A 171 -12.75 -1.07 7.38
CA THR A 171 -11.30 -1.03 7.51
C THR A 171 -10.66 -1.64 6.27
N LEU A 172 -9.60 -1.01 5.77
CA LEU A 172 -8.72 -1.57 4.76
C LEU A 172 -7.38 -1.93 5.39
N VAL A 173 -6.82 -3.06 4.97
CA VAL A 173 -5.44 -3.44 5.27
C VAL A 173 -4.70 -3.58 3.95
N MET A 174 -3.67 -2.77 3.74
CA MET A 174 -2.77 -2.83 2.58
C MET A 174 -1.41 -3.29 3.07
N THR A 175 -0.79 -4.25 2.40
CA THR A 175 0.53 -4.75 2.77
C THR A 175 1.35 -5.18 1.56
N SER A 176 2.69 -5.04 1.65
CA SER A 176 3.63 -5.62 0.69
C SER A 176 3.62 -7.16 0.77
N ASP A 177 4.30 -7.80 -0.16
CA ASP A 177 4.41 -9.25 -0.27
C ASP A 177 5.06 -9.90 0.97
N GLY A 178 5.97 -9.21 1.65
CA GLY A 178 6.59 -9.70 2.89
C GLY A 178 5.61 -10.07 4.00
N LEU A 179 4.38 -9.51 3.98
CA LEU A 179 3.31 -9.86 4.92
C LEU A 179 2.17 -10.66 4.28
N GLU A 180 2.18 -10.87 2.98
CA GLU A 180 1.10 -11.57 2.27
C GLU A 180 0.77 -12.90 2.92
N ARG A 181 1.76 -13.80 3.03
CA ARG A 181 1.56 -15.15 3.58
C ARG A 181 1.26 -15.18 5.08
N VAL A 182 1.51 -14.10 5.79
CA VAL A 182 1.18 -13.98 7.22
C VAL A 182 -0.27 -13.55 7.40
N LEU A 183 -0.79 -12.74 6.49
CA LEU A 183 -2.12 -12.14 6.59
C LEU A 183 -3.16 -12.78 5.66
N TYR A 184 -2.73 -13.65 4.76
CA TYR A 184 -3.60 -14.34 3.81
C TYR A 184 -3.16 -15.78 3.53
N ASP A 185 -4.09 -16.71 3.58
CA ASP A 185 -3.88 -18.10 3.16
C ASP A 185 -4.26 -18.26 1.68
N PRO A 186 -3.28 -18.41 0.76
CA PRO A 186 -3.57 -18.50 -0.67
C PRO A 186 -4.21 -19.84 -1.08
N VAL A 187 -4.15 -20.89 -0.24
CA VAL A 187 -4.75 -22.19 -0.51
C VAL A 187 -6.23 -22.21 -0.13
N MET A 188 -6.54 -21.65 1.04
CA MET A 188 -7.91 -21.58 1.55
C MET A 188 -8.64 -20.32 1.06
N HIS A 189 -7.94 -19.37 0.48
CA HIS A 189 -8.43 -18.05 0.07
C HIS A 189 -9.06 -17.25 1.24
N ILE A 190 -8.44 -17.33 2.43
CA ILE A 190 -8.97 -16.75 3.66
C ILE A 190 -7.97 -15.75 4.25
N PRO A 191 -8.38 -14.49 4.54
CA PRO A 191 -7.59 -13.57 5.37
C PRO A 191 -7.36 -14.13 6.78
N ALA A 192 -6.17 -13.92 7.32
CA ALA A 192 -5.83 -14.34 8.68
C ALA A 192 -6.62 -13.55 9.73
N ASN A 193 -6.93 -14.16 10.86
CA ASN A 193 -7.65 -13.47 11.95
C ASN A 193 -6.92 -12.25 12.50
N ALA A 194 -5.62 -12.14 12.26
CA ALA A 194 -4.81 -10.98 12.64
C ALA A 194 -5.36 -9.66 12.08
N VAL A 195 -5.96 -9.64 10.89
CA VAL A 195 -6.53 -8.42 10.30
C VAL A 195 -7.77 -7.92 11.07
N LYS A 196 -8.57 -8.81 11.66
CA LYS A 196 -9.68 -8.45 12.55
C LYS A 196 -9.18 -7.84 13.87
N ILE A 197 -8.05 -8.34 14.38
CA ILE A 197 -7.37 -7.75 15.56
C ILE A 197 -6.85 -6.35 15.23
N MET A 198 -6.27 -6.13 14.05
CA MET A 198 -5.82 -4.81 13.62
C MET A 198 -6.99 -3.83 13.47
N ARG A 199 -8.13 -4.29 12.92
CA ARG A 199 -9.37 -3.49 12.91
C ARG A 199 -9.80 -3.10 14.32
N GLN A 200 -9.82 -4.02 15.27
CA GLN A 200 -10.11 -3.71 16.66
C GLN A 200 -9.14 -2.66 17.21
N TRP A 201 -7.85 -2.79 16.97
CA TRP A 201 -6.88 -1.80 17.44
C TRP A 201 -7.19 -0.39 16.91
N ILE A 202 -7.44 -0.25 15.60
CA ILE A 202 -7.65 1.07 14.99
C ILE A 202 -9.00 1.69 15.38
N THR A 203 -10.02 0.89 15.70
CA THR A 203 -11.29 1.41 16.20
C THR A 203 -11.15 1.95 17.62
N GLU A 204 -10.41 1.26 18.50
CA GLU A 204 -10.31 1.54 19.92
C GLU A 204 -9.21 2.54 20.31
N ASN A 205 -8.20 2.75 19.44
CA ASN A 205 -7.03 3.56 19.77
C ASN A 205 -6.77 4.67 18.74
N THR A 206 -5.78 5.54 19.04
CA THR A 206 -5.29 6.55 18.08
C THR A 206 -4.38 5.92 17.03
N GLU A 207 -4.16 6.64 15.93
CA GLU A 207 -3.28 6.21 14.82
C GLU A 207 -1.85 5.93 15.30
N GLU A 208 -1.34 6.76 16.21
CA GLU A 208 0.00 6.66 16.75
C GLU A 208 0.17 5.39 17.59
N ILE A 209 -0.79 5.09 18.47
CA ILE A 209 -0.78 3.87 19.29
C ILE A 209 -0.84 2.63 18.40
N VAL A 210 -1.69 2.66 17.36
CA VAL A 210 -1.80 1.51 16.45
C VAL A 210 -0.54 1.35 15.61
N SER A 211 0.05 2.45 15.13
CA SER A 211 1.32 2.40 14.39
C SER A 211 2.44 1.77 15.24
N GLN A 212 2.54 2.14 16.51
CA GLN A 212 3.50 1.52 17.44
C GLN A 212 3.25 0.02 17.63
N LYS A 213 1.98 -0.38 17.84
CA LYS A 213 1.62 -1.80 17.95
C LYS A 213 1.96 -2.60 16.67
N LEU A 214 1.75 -2.01 15.49
CA LEU A 214 2.11 -2.61 14.22
C LEU A 214 3.64 -2.78 14.10
N GLU A 215 4.42 -1.75 14.46
CA GLU A 215 5.88 -1.83 14.46
C GLU A 215 6.41 -2.93 15.39
N GLU A 216 5.88 -3.01 16.61
CA GLU A 216 6.22 -4.05 17.59
C GLU A 216 5.85 -5.44 17.04
N THR A 217 4.65 -5.59 16.48
CA THR A 217 4.18 -6.85 15.90
C THR A 217 5.05 -7.31 14.73
N ILE A 218 5.43 -6.39 13.83
CA ILE A 218 6.35 -6.68 12.73
C ILE A 218 7.67 -7.20 13.30
N ARG A 219 8.29 -6.47 14.23
CA ARG A 219 9.61 -6.81 14.77
C ARG A 219 9.64 -8.08 15.59
N GLU A 220 8.63 -8.30 16.44
CA GLU A 220 8.63 -9.41 17.40
C GLU A 220 8.01 -10.70 16.85
N LEU A 221 7.06 -10.58 15.91
CA LEU A 221 6.27 -11.71 15.43
C LEU A 221 6.45 -11.96 13.94
N PHE A 222 6.11 -11.01 13.07
CA PHE A 222 5.98 -11.26 11.64
C PHE A 222 7.31 -11.52 10.94
N ARG A 223 8.39 -10.85 11.35
CA ARG A 223 9.75 -11.11 10.85
C ARG A 223 10.24 -12.55 11.00
N LYS A 224 9.60 -13.35 11.83
CA LYS A 224 9.94 -14.78 11.98
C LYS A 224 9.45 -15.65 10.83
N TYR A 225 8.57 -15.12 10.00
CA TYR A 225 7.92 -15.85 8.91
C TYR A 225 8.40 -15.43 7.52
N THR A 226 9.18 -14.37 7.43
CA THR A 226 9.72 -13.85 6.18
C THR A 226 11.11 -13.26 6.38
N THR A 227 11.92 -13.26 5.33
CA THR A 227 13.22 -12.58 5.29
C THR A 227 13.18 -11.28 4.51
N ASP A 228 12.03 -10.99 3.89
CA ASP A 228 11.79 -9.83 3.06
C ASP A 228 11.41 -8.59 3.88
N ASP A 229 11.43 -7.42 3.24
CA ASP A 229 10.91 -6.19 3.81
C ASP A 229 9.43 -6.31 4.10
N LEU A 230 8.97 -5.63 5.13
CA LEU A 230 7.59 -5.72 5.59
C LEU A 230 7.00 -4.33 5.71
N SER A 231 5.85 -4.12 5.10
CA SER A 231 5.11 -2.88 5.25
C SER A 231 3.60 -3.10 5.30
N ILE A 232 2.91 -2.28 6.11
CA ILE A 232 1.48 -2.37 6.32
C ILE A 232 0.87 -1.00 6.57
N ALA A 233 -0.31 -0.76 6.00
CA ALA A 233 -1.18 0.34 6.34
C ALA A 233 -2.57 -0.18 6.72
N VAL A 234 -3.11 0.30 7.85
CA VAL A 234 -4.44 -0.01 8.36
C VAL A 234 -5.26 1.29 8.34
N ILE A 235 -6.35 1.29 7.57
CA ILE A 235 -7.14 2.48 7.25
C ILE A 235 -8.57 2.22 7.70
N TYR A 236 -9.07 2.96 8.68
CA TYR A 236 -10.40 2.81 9.24
C TYR A 236 -11.28 4.02 8.94
N LYS A 237 -12.46 3.79 8.39
CA LYS A 237 -13.46 4.82 8.14
C LYS A 237 -14.15 5.20 9.44
N ARG A 238 -14.01 6.46 9.86
CA ARG A 238 -14.74 6.98 11.02
C ARG A 238 -16.22 7.16 10.67
N TYR A 239 -17.10 6.69 11.52
CA TYR A 239 -18.50 7.05 11.46
C TYR A 239 -18.64 8.39 12.18
N THR A 240 -19.00 9.45 11.47
CA THR A 240 -19.46 10.70 12.10
C THR A 240 -20.88 10.46 12.61
N GLU A 241 -21.05 10.65 13.92
CA GLU A 241 -22.39 10.71 14.54
C GLU A 241 -23.23 11.86 13.98
#